data_d94f00b34259ec0ac7b130c1914bdde9
#
_entry.id   d94f00b34259ec0ac7b130c1914bdde9
#
_cell.length_a   1.000
_cell.length_b   1.000
_cell.length_c   1.000
_cell.angle_alpha   90.00
_cell.angle_beta   90.00
_cell.angle_gamma   90.00
#
_symmetry.space_group_name_H-M   'P 1'
#
loop_
_entity.id
_entity.type
_entity.pdbx_description
1 polymer ?
#
loop_
_entity_poly.entity_id
_entity_poly.type
_entity_poly.pdbx_seq_one_letter_code
_entity_poly.pdbx_strand_id
1 'polypeptide(L)'
;MSTGKTTLALLLSALLPAGAAWAAGNDTLVYCSEASPESFNPQIASSGPSFVASSQVLYNRLVSFDPVKNTPIPSLATEWHVSEDGKTWTFTLRQGVKFNSNKFFKPTRDFNADDVLFSVLRQMDPQHPYHKVSQGNYEYFHDVGLDKLIKSVKKVDDYHVQFELNEPNAAFLADWGMDFASILSAEYGEAMLKKGTPENVDNWPVGTGPYALQQYKVDSQIRYIANPHYWEGEVPTKHLIFSITPNVETRLAKLQTNECQIIPAPSPVQFPVIKGNKYLALHAVEALNVGYLAFNTEKKPFDNVLVRQALNYATDKQAIVKAVFLDSGSVAKSPIPSTMLGYKKDLPDYDYDPQKAKAL
;
A
#
# COMPACT_ATOMS: atom_id res chain seq x y z
N MET A 1 -8.35 5.67 -85.12
CA MET A 1 -8.93 4.71 -84.15
C MET A 1 -8.00 4.66 -82.96
N SER A 2 -8.36 5.42 -81.93
CA SER A 2 -7.52 5.55 -80.69
C SER A 2 -8.33 4.96 -79.55
N THR A 3 -7.77 3.94 -78.93
CA THR A 3 -8.35 3.31 -77.73
C THR A 3 -7.67 3.86 -76.49
N GLY A 4 -8.37 4.70 -75.77
CA GLY A 4 -7.92 5.19 -74.45
C GLY A 4 -8.07 4.12 -73.39
N LYS A 5 -7.01 3.89 -72.62
CA LYS A 5 -7.00 3.06 -71.40
C LYS A 5 -7.21 3.99 -70.21
N THR A 6 -8.36 3.88 -69.53
CA THR A 6 -8.67 4.56 -68.30
C THR A 6 -8.15 3.70 -67.14
N THR A 7 -7.16 4.23 -66.40
CA THR A 7 -6.61 3.57 -65.20
C THR A 7 -7.46 4.05 -64.01
N LEU A 8 -8.17 3.11 -63.39
CA LEU A 8 -8.96 3.34 -62.18
C LEU A 8 -8.03 3.18 -60.94
N ALA A 9 -7.69 4.26 -60.28
CA ALA A 9 -6.95 4.27 -59.03
C ALA A 9 -7.90 3.98 -57.86
N LEU A 10 -7.76 2.76 -57.26
CA LEU A 10 -8.42 2.43 -56.01
C LEU A 10 -7.68 3.13 -54.83
N LEU A 11 -8.32 4.14 -54.24
CA LEU A 11 -7.95 4.70 -52.94
C LEU A 11 -8.41 3.75 -51.82
N LEU A 12 -7.48 2.96 -51.28
CA LEU A 12 -7.69 2.21 -50.04
C LEU A 12 -7.61 3.20 -48.86
N SER A 13 -8.76 3.68 -48.38
CA SER A 13 -8.86 4.41 -47.13
C SER A 13 -8.71 3.41 -45.96
N ALA A 14 -7.52 3.38 -45.33
CA ALA A 14 -7.27 2.68 -44.07
C ALA A 14 -8.08 3.37 -42.95
N LEU A 15 -9.20 2.79 -42.58
CA LEU A 15 -9.92 3.09 -41.34
C LEU A 15 -9.06 2.57 -40.17
N LEU A 16 -8.23 3.43 -39.62
CA LEU A 16 -7.65 3.23 -38.28
C LEU A 16 -8.82 3.26 -37.28
N PRO A 17 -8.97 2.25 -36.43
CA PRO A 17 -9.91 2.37 -35.32
C PRO A 17 -9.43 3.51 -34.43
N ALA A 18 -10.18 4.62 -34.43
CA ALA A 18 -10.04 5.67 -33.44
C ALA A 18 -10.26 5.00 -32.08
N GLY A 19 -9.17 4.76 -31.34
CA GLY A 19 -9.24 4.40 -29.94
C GLY A 19 -10.08 5.46 -29.26
N ALA A 20 -11.24 5.06 -28.75
CA ALA A 20 -12.08 5.97 -27.98
C ALA A 20 -11.26 6.46 -26.78
N ALA A 21 -10.71 7.66 -26.87
CA ALA A 21 -10.24 8.40 -25.72
C ALA A 21 -11.48 8.62 -24.84
N TRP A 22 -11.58 7.85 -23.80
CA TRP A 22 -12.59 8.04 -22.76
C TRP A 22 -12.20 9.32 -22.03
N ALA A 23 -12.80 10.43 -22.42
CA ALA A 23 -12.79 11.62 -21.59
C ALA A 23 -13.40 11.19 -20.25
N ALA A 24 -12.60 11.21 -19.18
CA ALA A 24 -13.07 10.94 -17.83
C ALA A 24 -14.19 11.94 -17.56
N GLY A 25 -15.42 11.47 -17.36
CA GLY A 25 -16.50 12.28 -16.83
C GLY A 25 -16.10 12.84 -15.47
N ASN A 26 -16.74 13.90 -15.00
CA ASN A 26 -16.42 14.55 -13.72
C ASN A 26 -16.46 13.63 -12.49
N ASP A 27 -16.91 12.38 -12.65
CA ASP A 27 -17.07 11.38 -11.60
C ASP A 27 -16.07 10.18 -11.71
N THR A 28 -15.09 10.29 -12.62
CA THR A 28 -14.05 9.27 -12.83
C THR A 28 -12.66 9.83 -12.53
N LEU A 29 -11.89 9.11 -11.71
CA LEU A 29 -10.49 9.39 -11.41
C LEU A 29 -9.62 8.26 -11.98
N VAL A 30 -8.59 8.62 -12.73
CA VAL A 30 -7.61 7.67 -13.27
C VAL A 30 -6.27 7.87 -12.58
N TYR A 31 -5.83 6.82 -11.90
CA TYR A 31 -4.51 6.71 -11.29
C TYR A 31 -3.62 5.83 -12.18
N CYS A 32 -2.51 6.36 -12.68
CA CYS A 32 -1.56 5.56 -13.44
C CYS A 32 -0.60 4.82 -12.49
N SER A 33 -0.93 3.57 -12.17
CA SER A 33 -0.12 2.72 -11.28
C SER A 33 1.17 2.25 -11.96
N GLU A 34 2.22 2.10 -11.18
CA GLU A 34 3.53 1.62 -11.65
C GLU A 34 3.58 0.11 -11.87
N ALA A 35 2.69 -0.65 -11.23
CA ALA A 35 2.61 -2.10 -11.37
C ALA A 35 1.20 -2.63 -11.08
N SER A 36 0.96 -3.86 -11.49
CA SER A 36 -0.16 -4.68 -11.03
C SER A 36 0.04 -5.07 -9.55
N PRO A 37 -1.03 -5.18 -8.75
CA PRO A 37 -0.93 -5.71 -7.40
C PRO A 37 -0.58 -7.21 -7.41
N GLU A 38 0.21 -7.64 -6.44
CA GLU A 38 0.51 -9.06 -6.18
C GLU A 38 -0.74 -9.80 -5.71
N SER A 39 -1.53 -9.12 -4.89
CA SER A 39 -2.79 -9.60 -4.31
C SER A 39 -3.69 -8.41 -3.97
N PHE A 40 -5.00 -8.64 -3.93
CA PHE A 40 -5.95 -7.70 -3.33
C PHE A 40 -6.15 -7.93 -1.83
N ASN A 41 -5.47 -8.91 -1.25
CA ASN A 41 -5.41 -9.07 0.20
C ASN A 41 -4.12 -8.48 0.76
N PRO A 42 -4.19 -7.36 1.50
CA PRO A 42 -3.00 -6.70 2.05
C PRO A 42 -2.32 -7.50 3.17
N GLN A 43 -2.94 -8.54 3.70
CA GLN A 43 -2.32 -9.42 4.71
C GLN A 43 -1.21 -10.31 4.14
N ILE A 44 -1.26 -10.58 2.81
CA ILE A 44 -0.30 -11.45 2.12
C ILE A 44 0.48 -10.71 1.03
N ALA A 45 0.25 -9.41 0.85
CA ALA A 45 0.99 -8.56 -0.07
C ALA A 45 2.12 -7.83 0.66
N SER A 46 3.18 -7.47 -0.07
CA SER A 46 4.34 -6.76 0.48
C SER A 46 4.71 -5.49 -0.31
N SER A 47 4.16 -5.28 -1.50
CA SER A 47 4.52 -4.14 -2.35
C SER A 47 3.60 -2.93 -2.20
N GLY A 48 4.17 -1.74 -2.38
CA GLY A 48 3.42 -0.47 -2.38
C GLY A 48 2.24 -0.46 -3.35
N PRO A 49 2.39 -0.87 -4.62
CA PRO A 49 1.27 -0.97 -5.57
C PRO A 49 0.12 -1.87 -5.08
N SER A 50 0.44 -2.98 -4.39
CA SER A 50 -0.59 -3.85 -3.81
C SER A 50 -1.36 -3.16 -2.69
N PHE A 51 -0.69 -2.42 -1.81
CA PHE A 51 -1.36 -1.68 -0.73
C PHE A 51 -2.23 -0.55 -1.27
N VAL A 52 -1.73 0.23 -2.24
CA VAL A 52 -2.52 1.29 -2.87
C VAL A 52 -3.75 0.72 -3.59
N ALA A 53 -3.62 -0.46 -4.22
CA ALA A 53 -4.73 -1.12 -4.92
C ALA A 53 -5.72 -1.85 -3.99
N SER A 54 -5.36 -2.12 -2.74
CA SER A 54 -6.16 -2.92 -1.82
C SER A 54 -6.50 -2.19 -0.51
N SER A 55 -5.58 -2.14 0.45
CA SER A 55 -5.85 -1.65 1.82
C SER A 55 -6.36 -0.22 1.86
N GLN A 56 -5.92 0.63 0.93
CA GLN A 56 -6.27 2.05 0.92
C GLN A 56 -7.60 2.34 0.25
N VAL A 57 -8.10 1.44 -0.60
CA VAL A 57 -9.33 1.66 -1.37
C VAL A 57 -10.44 0.66 -1.06
N LEU A 58 -10.11 -0.57 -0.65
CA LEU A 58 -11.08 -1.64 -0.47
C LEU A 58 -11.41 -1.93 0.99
N TYR A 59 -10.50 -1.63 1.91
CA TYR A 59 -10.60 -2.03 3.31
C TYR A 59 -10.50 -0.86 4.27
N ASN A 60 -10.88 -1.12 5.53
CA ASN A 60 -10.51 -0.30 6.68
C ASN A 60 -9.82 -1.18 7.74
N ARG A 61 -9.23 -0.54 8.73
CA ARG A 61 -8.47 -1.13 9.84
C ARG A 61 -9.11 -0.72 11.17
N LEU A 62 -8.66 -1.29 12.28
CA LEU A 62 -9.15 -0.88 13.60
C LEU A 62 -8.84 0.58 13.87
N VAL A 63 -7.63 1.02 13.53
CA VAL A 63 -7.23 2.43 13.62
C VAL A 63 -6.71 2.92 12.27
N SER A 64 -6.65 4.23 12.09
CA SER A 64 -6.01 4.91 10.97
C SER A 64 -4.91 5.83 11.52
N PHE A 65 -4.23 6.56 10.66
CA PHE A 65 -3.26 7.57 11.06
C PHE A 65 -3.73 8.96 10.69
N ASP A 66 -3.56 9.90 11.61
CA ASP A 66 -3.70 11.32 11.30
C ASP A 66 -2.64 11.70 10.24
N PRO A 67 -3.04 12.25 9.09
CA PRO A 67 -2.11 12.48 7.97
C PRO A 67 -1.07 13.57 8.25
N VAL A 68 -1.29 14.39 9.30
CA VAL A 68 -0.38 15.49 9.67
C VAL A 68 0.49 15.10 10.85
N LYS A 69 -0.12 14.49 11.89
CA LYS A 69 0.56 14.17 13.16
C LYS A 69 1.19 12.79 13.14
N ASN A 70 0.81 11.94 12.19
CA ASN A 70 1.22 10.54 12.11
C ASN A 70 0.95 9.75 13.42
N THR A 71 -0.16 10.05 14.07
CA THR A 71 -0.60 9.39 15.31
C THR A 71 -1.84 8.54 15.03
N PRO A 72 -2.03 7.39 15.72
CA PRO A 72 -3.23 6.59 15.58
C PRO A 72 -4.50 7.36 15.91
N ILE A 73 -5.51 7.23 15.07
CA ILE A 73 -6.86 7.81 15.23
C ILE A 73 -7.91 6.72 15.04
N PRO A 74 -9.14 6.88 15.60
CA PRO A 74 -10.23 5.94 15.41
C PRO A 74 -10.57 5.66 13.94
N SER A 75 -10.88 4.38 13.63
CA SER A 75 -11.43 3.93 12.35
C SER A 75 -12.55 2.91 12.59
N LEU A 76 -12.35 1.62 12.32
CA LEU A 76 -13.35 0.59 12.68
C LEU A 76 -13.44 0.36 14.19
N ALA A 77 -12.40 0.66 14.96
CA ALA A 77 -12.51 0.88 16.40
C ALA A 77 -12.81 2.36 16.67
N THR A 78 -13.79 2.64 17.51
CA THR A 78 -14.16 3.99 17.93
C THR A 78 -13.36 4.46 19.13
N GLU A 79 -12.95 3.51 19.98
CA GLU A 79 -12.13 3.74 21.16
C GLU A 79 -11.42 2.45 21.59
N TRP A 80 -10.45 2.57 22.47
CA TRP A 80 -9.73 1.45 23.05
C TRP A 80 -9.33 1.74 24.49
N HIS A 81 -9.26 0.69 25.27
CA HIS A 81 -8.81 0.72 26.66
C HIS A 81 -7.65 -0.25 26.87
N VAL A 82 -6.67 0.17 27.67
CA VAL A 82 -5.49 -0.62 28.03
C VAL A 82 -5.48 -0.83 29.54
N SER A 83 -5.23 -2.07 29.97
CA SER A 83 -5.05 -2.40 31.39
C SER A 83 -3.81 -1.71 31.99
N GLU A 84 -3.78 -1.57 33.29
CA GLU A 84 -2.67 -0.92 34.02
C GLU A 84 -1.31 -1.58 33.75
N ASP A 85 -1.28 -2.90 33.54
CA ASP A 85 -0.08 -3.65 33.20
C ASP A 85 0.33 -3.56 31.72
N GLY A 86 -0.46 -2.86 30.90
CA GLY A 86 -0.22 -2.65 29.47
C GLY A 86 -0.42 -3.89 28.59
N LYS A 87 -0.96 -4.99 29.12
CA LYS A 87 -1.05 -6.28 28.41
C LYS A 87 -2.41 -6.60 27.85
N THR A 88 -3.47 -6.01 28.36
CA THR A 88 -4.83 -6.25 27.88
C THR A 88 -5.37 -5.03 27.17
N TRP A 89 -5.68 -5.19 25.88
CA TRP A 89 -6.25 -4.16 25.02
C TRP A 89 -7.68 -4.53 24.65
N THR A 90 -8.63 -3.66 24.97
CA THR A 90 -10.03 -3.85 24.57
C THR A 90 -10.43 -2.75 23.60
N PHE A 91 -10.87 -3.15 22.41
CA PHE A 91 -11.36 -2.24 21.37
C PHE A 91 -12.87 -2.26 21.33
N THR A 92 -13.49 -1.08 21.31
CA THR A 92 -14.91 -0.89 21.01
C THR A 92 -15.07 -0.66 19.51
N LEU A 93 -15.89 -1.47 18.86
CA LEU A 93 -16.04 -1.47 17.41
C LEU A 93 -17.18 -0.55 16.95
N ARG A 94 -17.01 0.04 15.78
CA ARG A 94 -18.02 0.86 15.12
C ARG A 94 -19.19 0.01 14.67
N GLN A 95 -20.43 0.45 14.97
CA GLN A 95 -21.66 -0.20 14.57
C GLN A 95 -22.17 0.35 13.24
N GLY A 96 -22.95 -0.46 12.51
CA GLY A 96 -23.62 -0.06 11.27
C GLY A 96 -22.70 0.03 10.05
N VAL A 97 -21.47 -0.45 10.14
CA VAL A 97 -20.51 -0.48 9.02
C VAL A 97 -20.84 -1.62 8.08
N LYS A 98 -21.08 -1.32 6.81
CA LYS A 98 -21.47 -2.31 5.80
C LYS A 98 -20.26 -2.76 4.97
N PHE A 99 -20.20 -4.05 4.71
CA PHE A 99 -19.30 -4.60 3.70
C PHE A 99 -19.85 -4.36 2.28
N ASN A 100 -18.94 -4.17 1.33
CA ASN A 100 -19.24 -4.19 -0.09
C ASN A 100 -19.72 -5.59 -0.52
N SER A 101 -20.35 -5.67 -1.69
CA SER A 101 -20.66 -6.94 -2.36
C SER A 101 -19.81 -7.14 -3.59
N ASN A 102 -19.65 -8.39 -4.01
CA ASN A 102 -19.06 -8.74 -5.29
C ASN A 102 -19.94 -9.77 -6.03
N LYS A 103 -19.49 -10.23 -7.20
CA LYS A 103 -20.24 -11.20 -8.02
C LYS A 103 -20.43 -12.59 -7.37
N PHE A 104 -19.68 -12.90 -6.32
CA PHE A 104 -19.73 -14.20 -5.62
C PHE A 104 -20.50 -14.14 -4.32
N PHE A 105 -20.63 -12.93 -3.73
CA PHE A 105 -21.14 -12.78 -2.38
C PHE A 105 -21.83 -11.44 -2.16
N LYS A 106 -22.92 -11.49 -1.42
CA LYS A 106 -23.64 -10.35 -0.89
C LYS A 106 -23.73 -10.49 0.64
N PRO A 107 -23.16 -9.56 1.41
CA PRO A 107 -23.21 -9.58 2.86
C PRO A 107 -24.65 -9.59 3.40
N THR A 108 -24.89 -10.33 4.47
CA THR A 108 -26.19 -10.39 5.15
C THR A 108 -26.19 -9.71 6.51
N ARG A 109 -25.01 -9.35 7.01
CA ARG A 109 -24.80 -8.60 8.26
C ARG A 109 -23.80 -7.47 8.09
N ASP A 110 -23.81 -6.56 9.05
CA ASP A 110 -22.82 -5.51 9.18
C ASP A 110 -21.51 -6.06 9.82
N PHE A 111 -20.44 -5.27 9.76
CA PHE A 111 -19.17 -5.54 10.42
C PHE A 111 -19.35 -5.72 11.93
N ASN A 112 -18.66 -6.70 12.49
CA ASN A 112 -18.63 -6.97 13.92
C ASN A 112 -17.30 -7.63 14.37
N ALA A 113 -17.25 -8.09 15.61
CA ALA A 113 -16.08 -8.71 16.22
C ALA A 113 -15.62 -10.01 15.53
N ASP A 114 -16.52 -10.75 14.88
CA ASP A 114 -16.16 -11.98 14.17
C ASP A 114 -15.22 -11.69 13.00
N ASP A 115 -15.38 -10.53 12.34
CA ASP A 115 -14.53 -10.11 11.23
C ASP A 115 -13.12 -9.75 11.70
N VAL A 116 -13.01 -9.16 12.89
CA VAL A 116 -11.71 -8.87 13.52
C VAL A 116 -11.01 -10.19 13.88
N LEU A 117 -11.73 -11.12 14.54
CA LEU A 117 -11.17 -12.42 14.88
C LEU A 117 -10.70 -13.17 13.63
N PHE A 118 -11.53 -13.25 12.58
CA PHE A 118 -11.18 -13.89 11.33
C PHE A 118 -9.88 -13.31 10.75
N SER A 119 -9.79 -11.98 10.71
CA SER A 119 -8.65 -11.26 10.10
C SER A 119 -7.35 -11.46 10.89
N VAL A 120 -7.44 -11.55 12.22
CA VAL A 120 -6.29 -11.77 13.11
C VAL A 120 -5.88 -13.23 13.10
N LEU A 121 -6.84 -14.14 13.37
CA LEU A 121 -6.55 -15.57 13.51
C LEU A 121 -6.06 -16.19 12.20
N ARG A 122 -6.52 -15.69 11.05
CA ARG A 122 -5.98 -16.11 9.75
C ARG A 122 -4.47 -15.93 9.66
N GLN A 123 -3.93 -14.84 10.22
CA GLN A 123 -2.50 -14.54 10.22
C GLN A 123 -1.76 -15.28 11.34
N MET A 124 -2.38 -15.40 12.51
CA MET A 124 -1.74 -15.85 13.75
C MET A 124 -1.80 -17.37 13.93
N ASP A 125 -2.91 -18.03 13.58
CA ASP A 125 -3.16 -19.45 13.90
C ASP A 125 -2.90 -20.36 12.68
N PRO A 126 -1.84 -21.19 12.69
CA PRO A 126 -1.56 -22.15 11.63
C PRO A 126 -2.66 -23.19 11.38
N GLN A 127 -3.60 -23.36 12.32
CA GLN A 127 -4.75 -24.29 12.20
C GLN A 127 -5.97 -23.58 11.60
N HIS A 128 -5.96 -22.25 11.48
CA HIS A 128 -7.07 -21.52 10.87
C HIS A 128 -7.23 -21.94 9.39
N PRO A 129 -8.47 -22.26 8.92
CA PRO A 129 -8.70 -22.77 7.57
C PRO A 129 -8.15 -21.89 6.44
N TYR A 130 -8.01 -20.59 6.70
CA TYR A 130 -7.50 -19.61 5.76
C TYR A 130 -6.00 -19.35 5.85
N HIS A 131 -5.31 -19.90 6.86
CA HIS A 131 -3.90 -19.58 7.09
C HIS A 131 -3.01 -19.90 5.88
N LYS A 132 -3.27 -21.02 5.19
CA LYS A 132 -2.49 -21.46 4.03
C LYS A 132 -3.12 -21.13 2.68
N VAL A 133 -4.27 -20.46 2.66
CA VAL A 133 -4.92 -20.05 1.42
C VAL A 133 -4.06 -19.01 0.71
N SER A 134 -3.95 -19.11 -0.62
CA SER A 134 -3.14 -18.24 -1.46
C SER A 134 -1.67 -18.16 -1.05
N GLN A 135 -1.13 -19.23 -0.45
CA GLN A 135 0.27 -19.33 0.03
C GLN A 135 0.63 -18.23 1.03
N GLY A 136 -0.31 -17.85 1.91
CA GLY A 136 -0.14 -16.78 2.88
C GLY A 136 1.14 -16.92 3.71
N ASN A 137 2.00 -15.92 3.63
CA ASN A 137 3.26 -15.83 4.38
C ASN A 137 3.17 -14.83 5.54
N TYR A 138 2.20 -13.90 5.49
CA TYR A 138 1.95 -12.86 6.51
C TYR A 138 3.21 -12.15 6.99
N GLU A 139 4.08 -11.79 6.01
CA GLU A 139 5.42 -11.26 6.25
C GLU A 139 5.41 -10.10 7.26
N TYR A 140 4.60 -9.07 7.02
CA TYR A 140 4.52 -7.93 7.93
C TYR A 140 4.04 -8.28 9.33
N PHE A 141 3.07 -9.19 9.47
CA PHE A 141 2.57 -9.63 10.78
C PHE A 141 3.67 -10.33 11.61
N HIS A 142 4.53 -11.10 10.94
CA HIS A 142 5.68 -11.76 11.56
C HIS A 142 6.84 -10.79 11.81
N ASP A 143 7.13 -9.90 10.87
CA ASP A 143 8.26 -8.97 10.95
C ASP A 143 8.10 -7.96 12.09
N VAL A 144 6.87 -7.47 12.33
CA VAL A 144 6.60 -6.62 13.50
C VAL A 144 6.47 -7.43 14.81
N GLY A 145 6.54 -8.76 14.74
CA GLY A 145 6.58 -9.65 15.90
C GLY A 145 5.23 -9.90 16.57
N LEU A 146 4.11 -9.60 15.89
CA LEU A 146 2.75 -9.78 16.47
C LEU A 146 2.43 -11.26 16.75
N ASP A 147 2.99 -12.19 15.97
CA ASP A 147 2.87 -13.64 16.18
C ASP A 147 3.43 -14.09 17.53
N LYS A 148 4.43 -13.39 18.07
CA LYS A 148 5.05 -13.65 19.39
C LYS A 148 4.45 -12.77 20.49
N LEU A 149 4.01 -11.57 20.13
CA LEU A 149 3.49 -10.59 21.07
C LEU A 149 2.06 -10.94 21.52
N ILE A 150 1.18 -11.33 20.58
CA ILE A 150 -0.22 -11.63 20.89
C ILE A 150 -0.32 -13.02 21.52
N LYS A 151 -0.75 -13.07 22.77
CA LYS A 151 -1.05 -14.31 23.47
C LYS A 151 -2.41 -14.87 23.06
N SER A 152 -3.43 -14.00 22.97
CA SER A 152 -4.78 -14.38 22.57
C SER A 152 -5.56 -13.19 22.04
N VAL A 153 -6.53 -13.46 21.17
CA VAL A 153 -7.57 -12.53 20.77
C VAL A 153 -8.93 -13.20 21.00
N LYS A 154 -9.89 -12.47 21.56
CA LYS A 154 -11.22 -13.00 21.83
C LYS A 154 -12.32 -11.98 21.58
N LYS A 155 -13.45 -12.46 21.13
CA LYS A 155 -14.70 -11.73 21.09
C LYS A 155 -15.25 -11.65 22.52
N VAL A 156 -15.46 -10.42 23.02
CA VAL A 156 -16.17 -10.18 24.28
C VAL A 156 -17.67 -10.17 24.04
N ASP A 157 -18.09 -9.44 23.01
CA ASP A 157 -19.42 -9.43 22.42
C ASP A 157 -19.33 -9.00 20.95
N ASP A 158 -20.44 -8.70 20.28
CA ASP A 158 -20.46 -8.36 18.85
C ASP A 158 -19.67 -7.09 18.51
N TYR A 159 -19.45 -6.21 19.48
CA TYR A 159 -18.78 -4.92 19.25
C TYR A 159 -17.62 -4.66 20.21
N HIS A 160 -17.15 -5.68 20.92
CA HIS A 160 -15.95 -5.59 21.73
C HIS A 160 -15.01 -6.77 21.49
N VAL A 161 -13.75 -6.43 21.16
CA VAL A 161 -12.67 -7.40 20.96
C VAL A 161 -11.57 -7.12 21.96
N GLN A 162 -11.04 -8.16 22.57
CA GLN A 162 -9.96 -8.08 23.54
C GLN A 162 -8.75 -8.86 23.06
N PHE A 163 -7.59 -8.20 23.11
CA PHE A 163 -6.27 -8.79 22.90
C PHE A 163 -5.56 -8.91 24.26
N GLU A 164 -4.94 -10.06 24.48
CA GLU A 164 -4.01 -10.29 25.58
C GLU A 164 -2.60 -10.44 25.01
N LEU A 165 -1.65 -9.67 25.52
CA LEU A 165 -0.26 -9.65 25.09
C LEU A 165 0.63 -10.42 26.08
N ASN A 166 1.71 -11.03 25.59
CA ASN A 166 2.74 -11.67 26.43
C ASN A 166 3.51 -10.62 27.24
N GLU A 167 3.71 -9.41 26.69
CA GLU A 167 4.40 -8.31 27.33
C GLU A 167 3.77 -6.95 26.91
N PRO A 168 3.96 -5.86 27.68
CA PRO A 168 3.51 -4.56 27.26
C PRO A 168 4.24 -4.09 26.00
N ASN A 169 3.50 -3.52 25.03
CA ASN A 169 4.10 -3.01 23.80
C ASN A 169 3.48 -1.66 23.41
N ALA A 170 4.31 -0.61 23.33
CA ALA A 170 3.86 0.73 23.01
C ALA A 170 3.48 0.92 21.52
N ALA A 171 3.99 0.08 20.62
CA ALA A 171 3.70 0.13 19.19
C ALA A 171 2.42 -0.62 18.83
N PHE A 172 1.89 -1.49 19.69
CA PHE A 172 0.78 -2.39 19.42
C PHE A 172 -0.44 -1.68 18.80
N LEU A 173 -0.78 -0.48 19.26
CA LEU A 173 -1.88 0.28 18.68
C LEU A 173 -1.58 0.72 17.25
N ALA A 174 -0.35 1.16 16.98
CA ALA A 174 0.06 1.62 15.66
C ALA A 174 0.07 0.48 14.63
N ASP A 175 0.40 -0.73 15.04
CA ASP A 175 0.41 -1.91 14.16
C ASP A 175 -0.99 -2.17 13.55
N TRP A 176 -2.06 -1.87 14.29
CA TRP A 176 -3.45 -2.00 13.80
C TRP A 176 -3.87 -0.90 12.83
N GLY A 177 -3.02 0.06 12.56
CA GLY A 177 -3.17 1.06 11.48
C GLY A 177 -2.40 0.70 10.21
N MET A 178 -1.56 -0.33 10.21
CA MET A 178 -0.78 -0.75 9.06
C MET A 178 -1.62 -1.55 8.04
N ASP A 179 -1.15 -1.61 6.80
CA ASP A 179 -1.90 -2.20 5.68
C ASP A 179 -2.28 -3.66 5.90
N PHE A 180 -1.38 -4.47 6.45
CA PHE A 180 -1.63 -5.89 6.77
C PHE A 180 -2.71 -6.11 7.84
N ALA A 181 -3.03 -5.08 8.63
CA ALA A 181 -4.07 -5.14 9.65
C ALA A 181 -5.49 -4.84 9.11
N SER A 182 -5.66 -4.83 7.79
CA SER A 182 -6.95 -4.66 7.14
C SER A 182 -7.94 -5.73 7.56
N ILE A 183 -9.18 -5.31 7.82
CA ILE A 183 -10.24 -6.21 8.30
C ILE A 183 -11.00 -6.81 7.10
N LEU A 184 -11.03 -8.13 7.05
CA LEU A 184 -11.72 -8.94 6.05
C LEU A 184 -13.05 -9.43 6.59
N SER A 185 -14.00 -9.79 5.71
CA SER A 185 -15.29 -10.32 6.10
C SER A 185 -15.22 -11.82 6.45
N ALA A 186 -15.51 -12.16 7.69
CA ALA A 186 -15.62 -13.55 8.14
C ALA A 186 -16.75 -14.29 7.43
N GLU A 187 -17.90 -13.63 7.23
CA GLU A 187 -19.06 -14.20 6.54
C GLU A 187 -18.72 -14.56 5.09
N TYR A 188 -17.95 -13.69 4.39
CA TYR A 188 -17.45 -13.98 3.05
C TYR A 188 -16.47 -15.15 3.07
N GLY A 189 -15.57 -15.17 4.05
CA GLY A 189 -14.67 -16.29 4.26
C GLY A 189 -15.41 -17.61 4.40
N GLU A 190 -16.37 -17.71 5.32
CA GLU A 190 -17.19 -18.91 5.50
C GLU A 190 -17.92 -19.32 4.22
N ALA A 191 -18.51 -18.36 3.49
CA ALA A 191 -19.24 -18.63 2.27
C ALA A 191 -18.33 -19.21 1.17
N MET A 192 -17.12 -18.67 1.01
CA MET A 192 -16.17 -19.15 -0.01
C MET A 192 -15.56 -20.51 0.38
N LEU A 193 -15.31 -20.73 1.66
CA LEU A 193 -14.85 -22.04 2.15
C LEU A 193 -15.90 -23.13 1.88
N LYS A 194 -17.18 -22.87 2.18
CA LYS A 194 -18.29 -23.77 1.90
C LYS A 194 -18.49 -24.05 0.39
N LYS A 195 -18.13 -23.08 -0.47
CA LYS A 195 -18.18 -23.23 -1.94
C LYS A 195 -16.96 -23.94 -2.51
N GLY A 196 -15.90 -24.19 -1.72
CA GLY A 196 -14.65 -24.77 -2.19
C GLY A 196 -13.79 -23.82 -3.03
N THR A 197 -13.96 -22.52 -2.88
CA THR A 197 -13.22 -21.46 -3.59
C THR A 197 -12.67 -20.40 -2.62
N PRO A 198 -11.92 -20.80 -1.57
CA PRO A 198 -11.47 -19.88 -0.51
C PRO A 198 -10.56 -18.77 -1.04
N GLU A 199 -9.82 -19.00 -2.12
CA GLU A 199 -8.95 -18.01 -2.77
C GLU A 199 -9.70 -16.78 -3.29
N ASN A 200 -11.02 -16.86 -3.47
CA ASN A 200 -11.83 -15.72 -3.88
C ASN A 200 -11.83 -14.59 -2.85
N VAL A 201 -11.58 -14.89 -1.56
CA VAL A 201 -11.43 -13.86 -0.54
C VAL A 201 -10.26 -12.93 -0.86
N ASP A 202 -9.19 -13.47 -1.42
CA ASP A 202 -7.96 -12.74 -1.75
C ASP A 202 -8.00 -12.10 -3.15
N ASN A 203 -8.68 -12.77 -4.10
CA ASN A 203 -8.74 -12.34 -5.50
C ASN A 203 -9.92 -11.41 -5.82
N TRP A 204 -11.03 -11.54 -5.09
CA TRP A 204 -12.26 -10.77 -5.27
C TRP A 204 -12.73 -10.21 -3.92
N PRO A 205 -12.02 -9.23 -3.41
CA PRO A 205 -12.20 -8.74 -2.04
C PRO A 205 -13.61 -8.22 -1.77
N VAL A 206 -14.01 -8.41 -0.51
CA VAL A 206 -15.19 -7.79 0.10
C VAL A 206 -14.70 -7.07 1.35
N GLY A 207 -14.70 -5.75 1.31
CA GLY A 207 -14.21 -4.90 2.40
C GLY A 207 -15.21 -3.80 2.76
N THR A 208 -14.83 -2.99 3.72
CA THR A 208 -15.64 -1.86 4.25
C THR A 208 -15.18 -0.51 3.68
N GLY A 209 -14.17 -0.50 2.82
CA GLY A 209 -13.53 0.69 2.29
C GLY A 209 -14.41 1.52 1.35
N PRO A 210 -13.88 2.68 0.89
CA PRO A 210 -14.61 3.62 0.04
C PRO A 210 -14.97 3.08 -1.34
N TYR A 211 -14.29 2.05 -1.81
CA TYR A 211 -14.54 1.46 -3.12
C TYR A 211 -14.72 -0.06 -3.04
N ALA A 212 -15.37 -0.61 -4.07
CA ALA A 212 -15.49 -2.03 -4.34
C ALA A 212 -14.80 -2.38 -5.66
N LEU A 213 -14.12 -3.54 -5.72
CA LEU A 213 -13.49 -4.04 -6.94
C LEU A 213 -14.57 -4.47 -7.94
N GLN A 214 -14.57 -3.85 -9.12
CA GLN A 214 -15.48 -4.17 -10.22
C GLN A 214 -14.84 -5.09 -11.25
N GLN A 215 -13.60 -4.79 -11.66
CA GLN A 215 -12.90 -5.54 -12.68
C GLN A 215 -11.38 -5.45 -12.47
N TYR A 216 -10.69 -6.54 -12.73
CA TYR A 216 -9.24 -6.57 -12.86
C TYR A 216 -8.83 -7.25 -14.15
N LYS A 217 -8.01 -6.57 -14.93
CA LYS A 217 -7.29 -7.10 -16.07
C LYS A 217 -5.80 -6.92 -15.84
N VAL A 218 -5.11 -8.03 -15.61
CA VAL A 218 -3.67 -8.04 -15.27
C VAL A 218 -2.87 -7.21 -16.27
N ASP A 219 -1.91 -6.45 -15.77
CA ASP A 219 -0.99 -5.59 -16.54
C ASP A 219 -1.67 -4.57 -17.46
N SER A 220 -2.96 -4.30 -17.22
CA SER A 220 -3.75 -3.37 -18.00
C SER A 220 -4.48 -2.36 -17.12
N GLN A 221 -5.49 -2.81 -16.37
CA GLN A 221 -6.28 -1.91 -15.55
C GLN A 221 -7.01 -2.62 -14.40
N ILE A 222 -7.28 -1.84 -13.35
CA ILE A 222 -8.21 -2.20 -12.28
C ILE A 222 -9.34 -1.17 -12.29
N ARG A 223 -10.57 -1.61 -12.16
CA ARG A 223 -11.74 -0.73 -12.05
C ARG A 223 -12.41 -0.94 -10.72
N TYR A 224 -12.68 0.17 -10.07
CA TYR A 224 -13.41 0.23 -8.82
C TYR A 224 -14.66 1.09 -8.99
N ILE A 225 -15.68 0.79 -8.20
CA ILE A 225 -16.89 1.60 -8.06
C ILE A 225 -17.01 2.07 -6.61
N ALA A 226 -17.45 3.31 -6.42
CA ALA A 226 -17.66 3.87 -5.11
C ALA A 226 -18.64 3.02 -4.29
N ASN A 227 -18.33 2.84 -3.00
CA ASN A 227 -19.19 2.19 -2.04
C ASN A 227 -20.35 3.12 -1.66
N PRO A 228 -21.60 2.82 -2.04
CA PRO A 228 -22.74 3.70 -1.73
C PRO A 228 -23.10 3.72 -0.25
N HIS A 229 -22.52 2.82 0.54
CA HIS A 229 -22.76 2.66 1.98
C HIS A 229 -21.51 2.91 2.81
N TYR A 230 -20.54 3.68 2.25
CA TYR A 230 -19.32 3.97 2.97
C TYR A 230 -19.62 4.76 4.26
N TRP A 231 -19.11 4.25 5.36
CA TRP A 231 -19.48 4.74 6.69
C TRP A 231 -18.90 6.14 7.02
N GLU A 232 -17.87 6.60 6.32
CA GLU A 232 -17.35 7.97 6.43
C GLU A 232 -18.10 8.97 5.54
N GLY A 233 -19.12 8.54 4.81
CA GLY A 233 -19.94 9.39 3.97
C GLY A 233 -19.85 9.09 2.48
N GLU A 234 -20.46 9.95 1.66
CA GLU A 234 -20.49 9.77 0.21
C GLU A 234 -19.09 9.91 -0.40
N VAL A 235 -18.72 8.94 -1.24
CA VAL A 235 -17.47 8.98 -2.01
C VAL A 235 -17.70 9.86 -3.25
N PRO A 236 -17.02 11.04 -3.37
CA PRO A 236 -17.32 12.00 -4.44
C PRO A 236 -17.02 11.46 -5.84
N THR A 237 -15.99 10.63 -5.97
CA THR A 237 -15.57 10.02 -7.23
C THR A 237 -16.23 8.66 -7.39
N LYS A 238 -17.15 8.51 -8.32
CA LYS A 238 -17.93 7.27 -8.49
C LYS A 238 -17.11 6.13 -9.09
N HIS A 239 -16.18 6.45 -9.97
CA HIS A 239 -15.34 5.48 -10.66
C HIS A 239 -13.86 5.79 -10.40
N LEU A 240 -13.13 4.82 -9.87
CA LEU A 240 -11.69 4.88 -9.73
C LEU A 240 -11.06 3.83 -10.67
N ILE A 241 -10.14 4.26 -11.52
CA ILE A 241 -9.45 3.38 -12.48
C ILE A 241 -7.96 3.43 -12.21
N PHE A 242 -7.34 2.27 -12.00
CA PHE A 242 -5.90 2.14 -12.03
C PHE A 242 -5.48 1.69 -13.43
N SER A 243 -4.79 2.57 -14.15
CA SER A 243 -4.17 2.26 -15.45
C SER A 243 -2.74 1.77 -15.18
N ILE A 244 -2.47 0.49 -15.40
CA ILE A 244 -1.14 -0.06 -15.16
C ILE A 244 -0.18 0.48 -16.20
N THR A 245 0.79 1.27 -15.76
CA THR A 245 1.73 2.01 -16.63
C THR A 245 3.12 1.99 -15.99
N PRO A 246 3.91 0.91 -16.17
CA PRO A 246 5.20 0.73 -15.50
C PRO A 246 6.25 1.76 -15.87
N ASN A 247 6.27 2.22 -17.13
CA ASN A 247 7.27 3.18 -17.58
C ASN A 247 6.98 4.59 -17.05
N VAL A 248 7.98 5.20 -16.39
CA VAL A 248 7.84 6.48 -15.69
C VAL A 248 7.64 7.66 -16.65
N GLU A 249 8.24 7.62 -17.84
CA GLU A 249 8.08 8.65 -18.87
C GLU A 249 6.66 8.61 -19.45
N THR A 250 6.15 7.41 -19.69
CA THR A 250 4.77 7.23 -20.16
C THR A 250 3.76 7.68 -19.11
N ARG A 251 4.02 7.46 -17.82
CA ARG A 251 3.14 7.98 -16.75
C ARG A 251 3.08 9.51 -16.79
N LEU A 252 4.24 10.19 -16.92
CA LEU A 252 4.26 11.65 -17.02
C LEU A 252 3.55 12.14 -18.27
N ALA A 253 3.75 11.49 -19.43
CA ALA A 253 3.05 11.86 -20.68
C ALA A 253 1.53 11.75 -20.52
N LYS A 254 1.04 10.66 -19.93
CA LYS A 254 -0.40 10.49 -19.65
C LYS A 254 -0.95 11.51 -18.65
N LEU A 255 -0.16 11.92 -17.66
CA LEU A 255 -0.55 13.00 -16.75
C LEU A 255 -0.68 14.34 -17.50
N GLN A 256 0.27 14.65 -18.39
CA GLN A 256 0.26 15.89 -19.20
C GLN A 256 -0.89 15.93 -20.19
N THR A 257 -1.33 14.80 -20.72
CA THR A 257 -2.48 14.69 -21.64
C THR A 257 -3.81 14.49 -20.92
N ASN A 258 -3.81 14.48 -19.58
CA ASN A 258 -5.00 14.22 -18.75
C ASN A 258 -5.64 12.84 -18.96
N GLU A 259 -4.87 11.86 -19.48
CA GLU A 259 -5.29 10.46 -19.49
C GLU A 259 -5.23 9.84 -18.09
N CYS A 260 -4.34 10.36 -17.22
CA CYS A 260 -4.31 10.11 -15.79
C CYS A 260 -4.34 11.44 -15.04
N GLN A 261 -5.02 11.47 -13.90
CA GLN A 261 -5.05 12.64 -13.03
C GLN A 261 -4.02 12.53 -11.89
N ILE A 262 -3.57 11.32 -11.58
CA ILE A 262 -2.57 11.04 -10.53
C ILE A 262 -1.54 10.06 -11.06
N ILE A 263 -0.27 10.34 -10.79
CA ILE A 263 0.86 9.40 -10.98
C ILE A 263 1.67 9.30 -9.69
N PRO A 264 2.13 8.12 -9.29
CA PRO A 264 3.06 7.94 -8.19
C PRO A 264 4.51 8.12 -8.66
N ALA A 265 5.39 8.45 -7.74
CA ALA A 265 6.84 8.37 -7.85
C ALA A 265 7.40 8.87 -9.21
N PRO A 266 7.12 10.13 -9.62
CA PRO A 266 7.81 10.70 -10.76
C PRO A 266 9.32 10.74 -10.47
N SER A 267 10.13 10.52 -11.50
CA SER A 267 11.59 10.62 -11.37
C SER A 267 12.00 12.05 -11.00
N PRO A 268 13.02 12.26 -10.15
CA PRO A 268 13.51 13.59 -9.80
C PRO A 268 13.82 14.49 -11.01
N VAL A 269 14.29 13.92 -12.13
CA VAL A 269 14.53 14.67 -13.37
C VAL A 269 13.25 15.25 -14.00
N GLN A 270 12.10 14.71 -13.66
CA GLN A 270 10.80 15.18 -14.14
C GLN A 270 10.20 16.32 -13.28
N PHE A 271 10.74 16.58 -12.08
CA PHE A 271 10.22 17.58 -11.16
C PHE A 271 10.19 18.99 -11.78
N PRO A 272 11.22 19.47 -12.50
CA PRO A 272 11.15 20.78 -13.17
C PRO A 272 10.04 20.87 -14.20
N VAL A 273 9.79 19.79 -14.95
CA VAL A 273 8.71 19.72 -15.95
C VAL A 273 7.33 19.82 -15.27
N ILE A 274 7.13 19.09 -14.19
CA ILE A 274 5.88 19.09 -13.41
C ILE A 274 5.66 20.49 -12.80
N LYS A 275 6.68 21.02 -12.10
CA LYS A 275 6.62 22.35 -11.46
C LYS A 275 6.43 23.50 -12.45
N GLY A 276 6.95 23.38 -13.68
CA GLY A 276 6.80 24.38 -14.75
C GLY A 276 5.45 24.37 -15.44
N ASN A 277 4.64 23.33 -15.22
CA ASN A 277 3.32 23.24 -15.84
C ASN A 277 2.22 23.72 -14.87
N LYS A 278 1.56 24.82 -15.20
CA LYS A 278 0.52 25.44 -14.36
C LYS A 278 -0.71 24.57 -14.08
N TYR A 279 -0.89 23.48 -14.81
CA TYR A 279 -2.00 22.54 -14.64
C TYR A 279 -1.63 21.32 -13.79
N LEU A 280 -0.36 21.19 -13.38
CA LEU A 280 0.13 20.07 -12.59
C LEU A 280 0.56 20.55 -11.20
N ALA A 281 0.44 19.68 -10.21
CA ALA A 281 0.94 19.89 -8.87
C ALA A 281 1.89 18.74 -8.49
N LEU A 282 3.04 19.08 -7.91
CA LEU A 282 3.95 18.10 -7.31
C LEU A 282 3.75 18.12 -5.80
N HIS A 283 3.24 17.01 -5.27
CA HIS A 283 3.16 16.76 -3.83
C HIS A 283 4.33 15.86 -3.43
N ALA A 284 5.28 16.42 -2.70
CA ALA A 284 6.44 15.70 -2.20
C ALA A 284 6.49 15.82 -0.68
N VAL A 285 6.68 14.70 -0.01
CA VAL A 285 6.84 14.59 1.46
C VAL A 285 8.08 13.77 1.76
N GLU A 286 8.70 14.00 2.92
CA GLU A 286 9.76 13.10 3.38
C GLU A 286 9.19 11.70 3.57
N ALA A 287 9.76 10.74 2.85
CA ALA A 287 9.36 9.34 2.94
C ALA A 287 9.95 8.68 4.19
N LEU A 288 9.30 7.62 4.66
CA LEU A 288 9.82 6.76 5.71
C LEU A 288 10.85 5.73 5.18
N ASN A 289 11.41 6.00 4.00
CA ASN A 289 12.36 5.12 3.34
C ASN A 289 13.79 5.59 3.56
N VAL A 290 14.68 4.64 3.84
CA VAL A 290 16.13 4.86 3.91
C VAL A 290 16.82 3.97 2.90
N GLY A 291 17.54 4.58 1.95
CA GLY A 291 18.44 3.85 1.05
C GLY A 291 19.79 3.60 1.75
N TYR A 292 20.25 2.36 1.73
CA TYR A 292 21.51 1.98 2.38
C TYR A 292 22.22 0.86 1.64
N LEU A 293 23.54 0.76 1.88
CA LEU A 293 24.36 -0.36 1.45
C LEU A 293 24.54 -1.31 2.64
N ALA A 294 23.98 -2.51 2.54
CA ALA A 294 24.12 -3.54 3.56
C ALA A 294 25.42 -4.33 3.40
N PHE A 295 26.09 -4.60 4.52
CA PHE A 295 27.27 -5.47 4.56
C PHE A 295 26.92 -6.81 5.22
N ASN A 296 27.25 -7.91 4.56
CA ASN A 296 27.19 -9.22 5.21
C ASN A 296 28.37 -9.37 6.18
N THR A 297 28.12 -9.10 7.45
CA THR A 297 29.14 -9.09 8.51
C THR A 297 29.69 -10.47 8.88
N GLU A 298 29.09 -11.55 8.37
CA GLU A 298 29.60 -12.92 8.51
C GLU A 298 30.63 -13.29 7.43
N LYS A 299 30.76 -12.44 6.38
CA LYS A 299 31.67 -12.68 5.25
C LYS A 299 32.82 -11.70 5.24
N LYS A 300 34.04 -12.21 4.98
CA LYS A 300 35.22 -11.38 4.71
C LYS A 300 35.02 -10.56 3.42
N PRO A 301 35.53 -9.32 3.40
CA PRO A 301 36.26 -8.60 4.45
C PRO A 301 35.33 -7.84 5.41
N PHE A 302 34.01 -7.99 5.31
CA PHE A 302 33.02 -7.19 6.04
C PHE A 302 32.80 -7.64 7.49
N ASP A 303 33.39 -8.77 7.89
CA ASP A 303 33.50 -9.20 9.30
C ASP A 303 34.42 -8.25 10.12
N ASN A 304 35.36 -7.54 9.47
CA ASN A 304 36.18 -6.54 10.10
C ASN A 304 35.46 -5.18 10.19
N VAL A 305 35.32 -4.65 11.41
CA VAL A 305 34.68 -3.34 11.65
C VAL A 305 35.42 -2.18 10.99
N LEU A 306 36.76 -2.23 10.92
CA LEU A 306 37.57 -1.17 10.31
C LEU A 306 37.29 -1.05 8.81
N VAL A 307 37.07 -2.17 8.11
CA VAL A 307 36.69 -2.17 6.69
C VAL A 307 35.33 -1.48 6.51
N ARG A 308 34.35 -1.77 7.36
CA ARG A 308 33.03 -1.14 7.28
C ARG A 308 33.11 0.36 7.59
N GLN A 309 33.93 0.77 8.56
CA GLN A 309 34.18 2.17 8.87
C GLN A 309 34.91 2.89 7.71
N ALA A 310 35.92 2.25 7.13
CA ALA A 310 36.65 2.79 5.98
C ALA A 310 35.70 3.06 4.80
N LEU A 311 34.79 2.14 4.49
CA LEU A 311 33.80 2.31 3.43
C LEU A 311 32.83 3.47 3.72
N ASN A 312 32.42 3.65 4.98
CA ASN A 312 31.60 4.80 5.36
C ASN A 312 32.36 6.14 5.13
N TYR A 313 33.64 6.25 5.55
CA TYR A 313 34.44 7.44 5.30
C TYR A 313 34.78 7.65 3.81
N ALA A 314 34.86 6.58 3.02
CA ALA A 314 35.13 6.67 1.58
C ALA A 314 33.90 7.09 0.75
N THR A 315 32.68 7.04 1.33
CA THR A 315 31.44 7.29 0.60
C THR A 315 31.02 8.74 0.74
N ASP A 316 31.04 9.48 -0.37
CA ASP A 316 30.49 10.84 -0.45
C ASP A 316 28.95 10.78 -0.59
N LYS A 317 28.27 10.68 0.57
CA LYS A 317 26.80 10.61 0.62
C LYS A 317 26.13 11.85 0.05
N GLN A 318 26.74 13.04 0.22
CA GLN A 318 26.20 14.30 -0.31
C GLN A 318 26.24 14.33 -1.85
N ALA A 319 27.38 13.90 -2.44
CA ALA A 319 27.50 13.80 -3.88
C ALA A 319 26.48 12.81 -4.48
N ILE A 320 26.24 11.67 -3.80
CA ILE A 320 25.23 10.70 -4.23
C ILE A 320 23.83 11.32 -4.19
N VAL A 321 23.44 11.95 -3.08
CA VAL A 321 22.13 12.61 -2.96
C VAL A 321 21.94 13.64 -4.08
N LYS A 322 22.95 14.47 -4.32
CA LYS A 322 22.90 15.49 -5.37
C LYS A 322 22.81 14.90 -6.78
N ALA A 323 23.61 13.89 -7.07
CA ALA A 323 23.69 13.32 -8.42
C ALA A 323 22.50 12.42 -8.77
N VAL A 324 21.98 11.65 -7.80
CA VAL A 324 20.92 10.64 -8.03
C VAL A 324 19.54 11.20 -7.74
N PHE A 325 19.42 11.94 -6.63
CA PHE A 325 18.12 12.43 -6.16
C PHE A 325 17.88 13.92 -6.48
N LEU A 326 18.84 14.61 -7.11
CA LEU A 326 18.73 16.04 -7.49
C LEU A 326 18.22 16.89 -6.31
N ASP A 327 18.80 16.67 -5.13
CA ASP A 327 18.44 17.30 -3.85
C ASP A 327 16.98 17.05 -3.39
N SER A 328 16.31 16.02 -3.93
CA SER A 328 14.98 15.59 -3.45
C SER A 328 15.04 14.60 -2.27
N GLY A 329 16.24 14.30 -1.76
CA GLY A 329 16.50 13.48 -0.60
C GLY A 329 17.44 14.16 0.38
N SER A 330 17.65 13.55 1.54
CA SER A 330 18.61 13.98 2.55
C SER A 330 19.55 12.85 2.95
N VAL A 331 20.73 13.18 3.45
CA VAL A 331 21.67 12.16 3.96
C VAL A 331 21.10 11.55 5.25
N ALA A 332 20.89 10.24 5.24
CA ALA A 332 20.48 9.50 6.42
C ALA A 332 21.66 9.26 7.37
N LYS A 333 21.46 9.49 8.67
CA LYS A 333 22.42 9.19 9.75
C LYS A 333 22.06 7.95 10.56
N SER A 334 20.90 7.39 10.29
CA SER A 334 20.30 6.29 11.05
C SER A 334 19.44 5.44 10.13
N PRO A 335 19.24 4.15 10.43
CA PRO A 335 18.22 3.35 9.75
C PRO A 335 16.79 3.83 10.05
N ILE A 336 16.60 4.65 11.10
CA ILE A 336 15.33 5.29 11.42
C ILE A 336 15.26 6.63 10.68
N PRO A 337 14.26 6.89 9.81
CA PRO A 337 14.05 8.18 9.15
C PRO A 337 13.85 9.33 10.15
N SER A 338 14.25 10.55 9.75
CA SER A 338 14.19 11.75 10.61
C SER A 338 12.79 12.14 11.08
N THR A 339 11.77 11.68 10.36
CA THR A 339 10.35 11.92 10.61
C THR A 339 9.70 10.90 11.57
N MET A 340 10.41 9.83 11.90
CA MET A 340 9.89 8.79 12.80
C MET A 340 10.10 9.11 14.27
N LEU A 341 9.15 8.68 15.09
CA LEU A 341 9.27 8.71 16.55
C LEU A 341 10.49 7.88 16.98
N GLY A 342 11.29 8.44 17.89
CA GLY A 342 12.52 7.79 18.37
C GLY A 342 13.76 8.13 17.54
N TYR A 343 13.65 8.92 16.46
CA TYR A 343 14.82 9.43 15.76
C TYR A 343 15.70 10.30 16.65
N LYS A 344 16.98 9.98 16.71
CA LYS A 344 17.97 10.72 17.49
C LYS A 344 18.77 11.63 16.56
N LYS A 345 18.64 12.95 16.74
CA LYS A 345 19.31 13.96 15.89
C LYS A 345 20.83 14.01 16.06
N ASP A 346 21.30 13.72 17.27
CA ASP A 346 22.70 13.90 17.69
C ASP A 346 23.53 12.60 17.51
N LEU A 347 23.17 11.78 16.54
CA LEU A 347 23.99 10.60 16.21
C LEU A 347 25.27 11.04 15.52
N PRO A 348 26.46 10.50 15.94
CA PRO A 348 27.69 10.69 15.20
C PRO A 348 27.53 10.10 13.79
N ASP A 349 28.03 10.80 12.80
CA ASP A 349 28.08 10.33 11.42
C ASP A 349 29.53 10.14 10.96
N TYR A 350 29.69 9.44 9.85
CA TYR A 350 30.95 9.30 9.14
C TYR A 350 31.00 10.38 8.06
N ASP A 351 31.71 11.47 8.34
CA ASP A 351 31.98 12.50 7.33
C ASP A 351 32.86 11.93 6.20
N TYR A 352 32.62 12.37 4.97
CA TYR A 352 33.44 11.96 3.83
C TYR A 352 34.91 12.34 4.02
N ASP A 353 35.78 11.35 4.23
CA ASP A 353 37.22 11.50 4.46
C ASP A 353 37.98 10.32 3.84
N PRO A 354 38.35 10.45 2.53
CA PRO A 354 39.12 9.41 1.84
C PRO A 354 40.50 9.13 2.43
N GLN A 355 41.11 10.09 3.12
CA GLN A 355 42.44 9.90 3.74
C GLN A 355 42.31 9.02 4.97
N LYS A 356 41.30 9.29 5.82
CA LYS A 356 40.99 8.45 6.98
C LYS A 356 40.54 7.06 6.55
N ALA A 357 39.76 6.95 5.47
CA ALA A 357 39.36 5.67 4.91
C ALA A 357 40.56 4.78 4.51
N LYS A 358 41.60 5.39 3.94
CA LYS A 358 42.84 4.68 3.56
C LYS A 358 43.70 4.29 4.75
N ALA A 359 43.59 5.03 5.84
CA ALA A 359 44.38 4.77 7.05
C ALA A 359 43.80 3.63 7.93
N LEU A 360 42.56 3.33 7.78
CA LEU A 360 41.86 2.22 8.46
C LEU A 360 42.09 0.89 7.75
#